data_a2b40a63b744ce281b54e956a52a9cd1
#
_entry.id   a2b40a63b744ce281b54e956a52a9cd1
#
_cell.length_a   1.000
_cell.length_b   1.000
_cell.length_c   1.000
_cell.angle_alpha   90.00
_cell.angle_beta   90.00
_cell.angle_gamma   90.00
#
_symmetry.space_group_name_H-M   'P 1'
#
loop_
_entity.id
_entity.type
_entity.pdbx_description
1 polymer ?
#
loop_
_entity_poly.entity_id
_entity_poly.type
_entity_poly.pdbx_seq_one_letter_code
_entity_poly.pdbx_strand_id
1 'polypeptide(L)'
;GFLVGAMTGFVSNFFFGQGPWTPFQMFGFGLIGFFAGLVFTKLPKIRSCYMAYGALSVFLIDGLCADAGTLFTTAPAAEATLAAFPAVLASAVWFDLVHAASTAVFLFFLAKPFTAKLSRIRKKYGVFERAG
;
A
#
# COMPACT_ATOMS: atom_id res chain seq x y z
N GLY A 1 -7.97 9.00 1.22
CA GLY A 1 -7.17 7.82 0.83
C GLY A 1 -5.69 8.01 1.03
N PHE A 2 -5.07 9.01 0.40
CA PHE A 2 -3.61 9.20 0.45
C PHE A 2 -3.06 9.35 1.88
N LEU A 3 -3.59 10.26 2.67
CA LEU A 3 -3.15 10.49 4.05
C LEU A 3 -3.27 9.24 4.92
N VAL A 4 -4.36 8.48 4.77
CA VAL A 4 -4.56 7.25 5.54
C VAL A 4 -3.50 6.21 5.16
N GLY A 5 -3.23 6.03 3.86
CA GLY A 5 -2.19 5.12 3.38
C GLY A 5 -0.80 5.54 3.86
N ALA A 6 -0.42 6.80 3.67
CA ALA A 6 0.87 7.33 4.12
C ALA A 6 1.08 7.18 5.63
N MET A 7 0.06 7.48 6.43
CA MET A 7 0.12 7.28 7.89
C MET A 7 0.19 5.81 8.28
N THR A 8 -0.44 4.91 7.52
CA THR A 8 -0.29 3.47 7.73
C THR A 8 1.17 3.04 7.55
N GLY A 9 1.82 3.48 6.46
CA GLY A 9 3.25 3.23 6.24
C GLY A 9 4.12 3.79 7.35
N PHE A 10 3.86 5.02 7.77
CA PHE A 10 4.60 5.65 8.87
C PHE A 10 4.47 4.88 10.19
N VAL A 11 3.23 4.57 10.59
CA VAL A 11 2.96 3.84 11.85
C VAL A 11 3.51 2.42 11.82
N SER A 12 3.43 1.71 10.67
CA SER A 12 3.96 0.36 10.57
C SER A 12 5.47 0.31 10.83
N ASN A 13 6.20 1.35 10.43
CA ASN A 13 7.63 1.43 10.65
C ASN A 13 8.05 1.65 12.12
N PHE A 14 7.14 2.04 13.01
CA PHE A 14 7.43 1.98 14.44
C PHE A 14 7.58 0.55 14.95
N PHE A 15 6.90 -0.41 14.31
CA PHE A 15 6.97 -1.82 14.67
C PHE A 15 8.08 -2.57 13.92
N PHE A 16 8.34 -2.20 12.67
CA PHE A 16 9.30 -2.88 11.80
C PHE A 16 10.65 -2.17 11.68
N GLY A 17 10.78 -0.99 12.23
CA GLY A 17 11.97 -0.15 12.21
C GLY A 17 11.86 1.01 11.24
N GLN A 18 12.24 2.19 11.71
CA GLN A 18 12.34 3.41 10.91
C GLN A 18 13.67 3.45 10.15
N GLY A 19 13.65 3.93 8.93
CA GLY A 19 14.85 4.06 8.12
C GLY A 19 14.67 5.03 6.96
N PRO A 20 15.72 5.24 6.16
CA PRO A 20 15.68 6.15 5.00
C PRO A 20 14.69 5.68 3.92
N TRP A 21 14.24 4.43 3.95
CA TRP A 21 13.18 3.89 3.09
C TRP A 21 11.77 4.33 3.50
N THR A 22 11.58 4.79 4.75
CA THR A 22 10.26 5.17 5.27
C THR A 22 9.50 6.16 4.38
N PRO A 23 10.09 7.24 3.83
CA PRO A 23 9.38 8.17 2.94
C PRO A 23 8.86 7.48 1.67
N PHE A 24 9.62 6.54 1.10
CA PHE A 24 9.21 5.79 -0.09
C PHE A 24 8.01 4.89 0.19
N GLN A 25 8.01 4.20 1.33
CA GLN A 25 6.87 3.39 1.76
C GLN A 25 5.65 4.24 2.08
N MET A 26 5.80 5.38 2.75
CA MET A 26 4.69 6.31 2.99
C MET A 26 4.08 6.79 1.67
N PHE A 27 4.90 7.08 0.68
CA PHE A 27 4.44 7.49 -0.63
C PHE A 27 3.73 6.34 -1.37
N GLY A 28 4.29 5.14 -1.39
CA GLY A 28 3.70 3.95 -1.99
C GLY A 28 2.33 3.62 -1.36
N PHE A 29 2.24 3.50 -0.04
CA PHE A 29 0.96 3.27 0.66
C PHE A 29 -0.02 4.44 0.48
N GLY A 30 0.48 5.67 0.41
CA GLY A 30 -0.33 6.84 0.09
C GLY A 30 -0.99 6.73 -1.28
N LEU A 31 -0.24 6.36 -2.31
CA LEU A 31 -0.75 6.13 -3.65
C LEU A 31 -1.77 4.98 -3.69
N ILE A 32 -1.48 3.87 -3.03
CA ILE A 32 -2.43 2.74 -2.91
C ILE A 32 -3.75 3.21 -2.30
N GLY A 33 -3.69 3.96 -1.20
CA GLY A 33 -4.89 4.51 -0.57
C GLY A 33 -5.64 5.53 -1.43
N PHE A 34 -4.93 6.34 -2.20
CA PHE A 34 -5.52 7.29 -3.15
C PHE A 34 -6.25 6.57 -4.28
N PHE A 35 -5.59 5.64 -4.95
CA PHE A 35 -6.18 4.87 -6.04
C PHE A 35 -7.32 3.96 -5.56
N ALA A 36 -7.24 3.41 -4.34
CA ALA A 36 -8.35 2.67 -3.75
C ALA A 36 -9.63 3.52 -3.70
N GLY A 37 -9.50 4.79 -3.30
CA GLY A 37 -10.62 5.73 -3.29
C GLY A 37 -11.24 5.93 -4.67
N LEU A 38 -10.44 6.03 -5.73
CA LEU A 38 -10.92 6.20 -7.10
C LEU A 38 -11.54 4.91 -7.67
N VAL A 39 -10.84 3.79 -7.50
CA VAL A 39 -11.24 2.49 -8.04
C VAL A 39 -12.55 2.00 -7.44
N PHE A 40 -12.71 2.05 -6.11
CA PHE A 40 -13.90 1.57 -5.43
C PHE A 40 -15.08 2.55 -5.44
N THR A 41 -14.98 3.68 -6.13
CA THR A 41 -16.15 4.46 -6.55
C THR A 41 -16.91 3.79 -7.71
N LYS A 42 -16.18 3.08 -8.57
CA LYS A 42 -16.73 2.47 -9.80
C LYS A 42 -16.83 0.94 -9.72
N LEU A 43 -15.92 0.27 -9.02
CA LEU A 43 -15.90 -1.18 -8.92
C LEU A 43 -16.79 -1.71 -7.79
N PRO A 44 -17.39 -2.91 -7.97
CA PRO A 44 -18.18 -3.55 -6.92
C PRO A 44 -17.32 -3.89 -5.70
N LYS A 45 -17.88 -3.66 -4.51
CA LYS A 45 -17.21 -3.91 -3.21
C LYS A 45 -17.32 -5.39 -2.81
N ILE A 46 -16.83 -6.27 -3.65
CA ILE A 46 -16.77 -7.72 -3.43
C ILE A 46 -15.36 -8.16 -3.03
N ARG A 47 -15.26 -9.32 -2.39
CA ARG A 47 -13.97 -9.84 -1.90
C ARG A 47 -12.90 -9.95 -3.00
N SER A 48 -13.29 -10.49 -4.15
CA SER A 48 -12.37 -10.67 -5.29
C SER A 48 -11.79 -9.35 -5.79
N CYS A 49 -12.59 -8.27 -5.83
CA CYS A 49 -12.08 -6.95 -6.23
C CYS A 49 -11.11 -6.38 -5.20
N TYR A 50 -11.35 -6.57 -3.89
CA TYR A 50 -10.40 -6.16 -2.85
C TYR A 50 -9.08 -6.93 -2.95
N MET A 51 -9.14 -8.26 -3.16
CA MET A 51 -7.95 -9.11 -3.33
C MET A 51 -7.15 -8.70 -4.56
N ALA A 52 -7.81 -8.61 -5.72
CA ALA A 52 -7.13 -8.27 -6.97
C ALA A 52 -6.50 -6.87 -6.89
N TYR A 53 -7.25 -5.89 -6.39
CA TYR A 53 -6.72 -4.55 -6.19
C TYR A 53 -5.54 -4.55 -5.23
N GLY A 54 -5.66 -5.18 -4.07
CA GLY A 54 -4.60 -5.22 -3.06
C GLY A 54 -3.34 -5.90 -3.57
N ALA A 55 -3.46 -7.07 -4.20
CA ALA A 55 -2.31 -7.78 -4.76
C ALA A 55 -1.61 -6.98 -5.85
N LEU A 56 -2.38 -6.43 -6.82
CA LEU A 56 -1.82 -5.64 -7.91
C LEU A 56 -1.19 -4.34 -7.43
N SER A 57 -1.85 -3.63 -6.51
CA SER A 57 -1.34 -2.35 -6.01
C SER A 57 -0.09 -2.52 -5.15
N VAL A 58 -0.03 -3.55 -4.32
CA VAL A 58 1.17 -3.85 -3.53
C VAL A 58 2.31 -4.26 -4.46
N PHE A 59 2.08 -5.14 -5.40
CA PHE A 59 3.14 -5.58 -6.32
C PHE A 59 3.65 -4.43 -7.20
N LEU A 60 2.76 -3.63 -7.80
CA LEU A 60 3.15 -2.58 -8.75
C LEU A 60 3.54 -1.27 -8.07
N ILE A 61 2.81 -0.81 -7.06
CA ILE A 61 3.03 0.51 -6.47
C ILE A 61 4.00 0.41 -5.30
N ASP A 62 3.73 -0.48 -4.33
CA ASP A 62 4.58 -0.60 -3.15
C ASP A 62 5.93 -1.24 -3.51
N GLY A 63 5.94 -2.31 -4.32
CA GLY A 63 7.16 -2.93 -4.82
C GLY A 63 8.06 -1.94 -5.53
N LEU A 64 7.55 -1.20 -6.53
CA LEU A 64 8.34 -0.18 -7.24
C LEU A 64 8.84 0.93 -6.31
N CYS A 65 8.03 1.38 -5.35
CA CYS A 65 8.45 2.41 -4.40
C CYS A 65 9.51 1.88 -3.42
N ALA A 66 9.35 0.64 -2.93
CA ALA A 66 10.31 0.00 -2.04
C ALA A 66 11.65 -0.25 -2.74
N ASP A 67 11.61 -0.73 -3.99
CA ASP A 67 12.81 -0.99 -4.80
C ASP A 67 13.54 0.30 -5.15
N ALA A 68 12.81 1.36 -5.51
CA ALA A 68 13.40 2.68 -5.69
C ALA A 68 14.03 3.18 -4.37
N GLY A 69 13.33 3.01 -3.25
CA GLY A 69 13.85 3.33 -1.92
C GLY A 69 15.14 2.57 -1.62
N THR A 70 15.18 1.28 -1.90
CA THR A 70 16.36 0.43 -1.73
C THR A 70 17.52 0.93 -2.59
N LEU A 71 17.28 1.19 -3.88
CA LEU A 71 18.33 1.69 -4.78
C LEU A 71 18.94 3.00 -4.28
N PHE A 72 18.11 3.98 -3.90
CA PHE A 72 18.60 5.31 -3.53
C PHE A 72 19.11 5.41 -2.08
N THR A 73 18.75 4.47 -1.21
CA THR A 73 19.14 4.54 0.20
C THR A 73 20.25 3.57 0.61
N THR A 74 20.42 2.47 -0.12
CA THR A 74 21.38 1.42 0.23
C THR A 74 22.53 1.26 -0.76
N ALA A 75 22.30 1.60 -2.05
CA ALA A 75 23.37 1.54 -3.04
C ALA A 75 24.40 2.65 -2.82
N PRO A 76 25.70 2.39 -3.04
CA PRO A 76 26.70 3.45 -3.11
C PRO A 76 26.31 4.50 -4.15
N ALA A 77 26.58 5.78 -3.88
CA ALA A 77 26.17 6.89 -4.76
C ALA A 77 26.61 6.74 -6.22
N ALA A 78 27.76 6.07 -6.45
CA ALA A 78 28.26 5.78 -7.80
C ALA A 78 27.45 4.68 -8.53
N GLU A 79 26.73 3.82 -7.80
CA GLU A 79 25.97 2.69 -8.33
C GLU A 79 24.44 2.97 -8.33
N ALA A 80 24.00 3.99 -7.61
CA ALA A 80 22.60 4.41 -7.52
C ALA A 80 22.14 5.10 -8.81
N THR A 81 22.20 4.39 -9.92
CA THR A 81 21.79 4.87 -11.24
C THR A 81 20.51 4.19 -11.70
N LEU A 82 19.75 4.86 -12.56
CA LEU A 82 18.57 4.26 -13.18
C LEU A 82 18.90 2.97 -13.97
N ALA A 83 20.13 2.81 -14.44
CA ALA A 83 20.59 1.60 -15.10
C ALA A 83 20.66 0.38 -14.16
N ALA A 84 20.85 0.59 -12.85
CA ALA A 84 20.87 -0.48 -11.85
C ALA A 84 19.47 -0.93 -11.41
N PHE A 85 18.42 -0.12 -11.66
CA PHE A 85 17.06 -0.38 -11.22
C PHE A 85 16.49 -1.73 -11.67
N PRO A 86 16.68 -2.19 -12.93
CA PRO A 86 16.20 -3.51 -13.34
C PRO A 86 16.81 -4.68 -12.55
N ALA A 87 18.05 -4.54 -12.08
CA ALA A 87 18.70 -5.56 -11.26
C ALA A 87 18.08 -5.60 -9.85
N VAL A 88 17.76 -4.44 -9.28
CA VAL A 88 17.05 -4.35 -7.99
C VAL A 88 15.66 -5.00 -8.10
N LEU A 89 14.88 -4.64 -9.13
CA LEU A 89 13.58 -5.25 -9.39
C LEU A 89 13.68 -6.78 -9.52
N ALA A 90 14.65 -7.28 -10.28
CA ALA A 90 14.83 -8.72 -10.48
C ALA A 90 15.17 -9.45 -9.16
N SER A 91 15.92 -8.83 -8.28
CA SER A 91 16.26 -9.40 -6.98
C SER A 91 15.11 -9.38 -5.99
N ALA A 92 14.24 -8.36 -6.06
CA ALA A 92 13.13 -8.14 -5.14
C ALA A 92 11.83 -8.86 -5.55
N VAL A 93 11.68 -9.27 -6.82
CA VAL A 93 10.43 -9.80 -7.38
C VAL A 93 9.82 -10.93 -6.55
N TRP A 94 10.63 -11.81 -5.98
CA TRP A 94 10.15 -12.90 -5.14
C TRP A 94 9.52 -12.38 -3.84
N PHE A 95 10.16 -11.39 -3.23
CA PHE A 95 9.66 -10.75 -2.01
C PHE A 95 8.36 -10.01 -2.28
N ASP A 96 8.28 -9.29 -3.39
CA ASP A 96 7.08 -8.57 -3.80
C ASP A 96 5.90 -9.50 -4.10
N LEU A 97 6.17 -10.66 -4.72
CA LEU A 97 5.15 -11.69 -4.94
C LEU A 97 4.60 -12.25 -3.63
N VAL A 98 5.47 -12.55 -2.67
CA VAL A 98 5.04 -13.03 -1.34
C VAL A 98 4.22 -11.97 -0.62
N HIS A 99 4.62 -10.70 -0.70
CA HIS A 99 3.92 -9.58 -0.12
C HIS A 99 2.53 -9.38 -0.76
N ALA A 100 2.45 -9.43 -2.09
CA ALA A 100 1.18 -9.34 -2.82
C ALA A 100 0.24 -10.51 -2.49
N ALA A 101 0.75 -11.74 -2.44
CA ALA A 101 -0.03 -12.93 -2.08
C ALA A 101 -0.55 -12.83 -0.63
N SER A 102 0.30 -12.43 0.30
CA SER A 102 -0.08 -12.20 1.70
C SER A 102 -1.19 -11.15 1.81
N THR A 103 -1.05 -10.02 1.11
CA THR A 103 -2.06 -8.96 1.06
C THR A 103 -3.39 -9.46 0.51
N ALA A 104 -3.37 -10.28 -0.55
CA ALA A 104 -4.58 -10.87 -1.12
C ALA A 104 -5.29 -11.75 -0.09
N VAL A 105 -4.57 -12.62 0.63
CA VAL A 105 -5.13 -13.49 1.68
C VAL A 105 -5.75 -12.66 2.80
N PHE A 106 -5.04 -11.65 3.33
CA PHE A 106 -5.57 -10.79 4.37
C PHE A 106 -6.84 -10.06 3.92
N LEU A 107 -6.86 -9.50 2.71
CA LEU A 107 -8.04 -8.80 2.19
C LEU A 107 -9.21 -9.74 1.94
N PHE A 108 -8.97 -10.98 1.53
CA PHE A 108 -10.03 -11.97 1.39
C PHE A 108 -10.80 -12.20 2.69
N PHE A 109 -10.08 -12.35 3.80
CA PHE A 109 -10.71 -12.61 5.10
C PHE A 109 -11.20 -11.35 5.79
N LEU A 110 -10.43 -10.25 5.75
CA LEU A 110 -10.60 -9.10 6.62
C LEU A 110 -11.35 -7.93 5.96
N ALA A 111 -11.34 -7.78 4.62
CA ALA A 111 -11.93 -6.59 3.99
C ALA A 111 -13.41 -6.40 4.32
N LYS A 112 -14.23 -7.45 4.25
CA LYS A 112 -15.67 -7.36 4.56
C LYS A 112 -15.98 -7.05 6.03
N PRO A 113 -15.41 -7.78 7.02
CA PRO A 113 -15.67 -7.45 8.42
C PRO A 113 -15.18 -6.05 8.82
N PHE A 114 -14.04 -5.61 8.28
CA PHE A 114 -13.54 -4.24 8.54
C PHE A 114 -14.45 -3.17 7.93
N THR A 115 -14.83 -3.31 6.67
CA THR A 115 -15.73 -2.34 6.02
C THR A 115 -17.10 -2.30 6.68
N ALA A 116 -17.61 -3.41 7.17
CA ALA A 116 -18.86 -3.46 7.92
C ALA A 116 -18.75 -2.72 9.27
N LYS A 117 -17.65 -2.91 10.01
CA LYS A 117 -17.39 -2.17 11.26
C LYS A 117 -17.25 -0.67 11.01
N LEU A 118 -16.47 -0.27 10.00
CA LEU A 118 -16.30 1.14 9.63
C LEU A 118 -17.62 1.80 9.22
N SER A 119 -18.47 1.08 8.47
CA SER A 119 -19.80 1.55 8.10
C SER A 119 -20.72 1.77 9.32
N ARG A 120 -20.65 0.89 10.33
CA ARG A 120 -21.38 1.06 11.59
C ARG A 120 -20.90 2.28 12.37
N ILE A 121 -19.58 2.47 12.48
CA ILE A 121 -18.99 3.63 13.16
C ILE A 121 -19.39 4.92 12.46
N ARG A 122 -19.32 4.96 11.13
CA ARG A 122 -19.75 6.10 10.32
C ARG A 122 -21.20 6.49 10.63
N LYS A 123 -22.11 5.52 10.63
CA LYS A 123 -23.54 5.76 10.92
C LYS A 123 -23.77 6.18 12.37
N LYS A 124 -23.06 5.57 13.32
CA LYS A 124 -23.25 5.83 14.75
C LYS A 124 -22.77 7.23 15.16
N TYR A 125 -21.69 7.71 14.56
CA TYR A 125 -21.05 8.97 14.96
C TYR A 125 -21.22 10.10 13.96
N GLY A 126 -22.01 9.92 12.90
CA GLY A 126 -22.24 10.94 11.88
C GLY A 126 -20.98 11.40 11.14
N VAL A 127 -19.94 10.56 11.13
CA VAL A 127 -18.66 10.90 10.50
C VAL A 127 -18.86 11.05 9.01
N PHE A 128 -18.56 12.24 8.46
CA PHE A 128 -18.80 12.65 7.06
C PHE A 128 -20.26 12.93 6.67
N GLU A 129 -21.20 13.04 7.59
CA GLU A 129 -22.44 13.76 7.30
C GLU A 129 -22.09 15.25 7.19
N ARG A 130 -22.25 15.82 6.00
CA ARG A 130 -22.18 17.26 5.85
C ARG A 130 -23.31 17.83 6.72
N ALA A 131 -22.93 18.65 7.70
CA ALA A 131 -23.89 19.58 8.31
C ALA A 131 -24.49 20.40 7.18
N GLY A 132 -25.75 20.12 6.83
CA GLY A 132 -26.53 20.88 5.89
C GLY A 132 -26.84 22.27 6.46
#